data_0aebbdd315e49e875a5050877ea228cf
#
_entry.id   0aebbdd315e49e875a5050877ea228cf
#
_cell.length_a   1.000
_cell.length_b   1.000
_cell.length_c   1.000
_cell.angle_alpha   90.00
_cell.angle_beta   90.00
_cell.angle_gamma   90.00
#
_symmetry.space_group_name_H-M   'P 1'
#
loop_
_entity.id
_entity.type
_entity.pdbx_description
1 polymer ?
#
loop_
_entity_poly.entity_id
_entity_poly.type
_entity_poly.pdbx_seq_one_letter_code
_entity_poly.pdbx_strand_id
1 'polypeptide(L)'
;MFNLFSKKSEKNLEKSIVRYEERLKDMDLSIRTLYKGRIYTSYVESIKDKEIIFRCPTDQYEIVRFENKSTIQVDLINQIEIFKTKILITEKIIREDIYFYKGLIISPIEKKERRKNHRLPIIIDCKFKTEELKNIEYDANTLNLSCSGMLMETYEDMPINKKIELKIDIDGKLYNIQSEIIKKRNNYGSGNYLYNLKFYNFKTRHKNEISRFVFDHLKYIGVTNSKCRA
;
A
#
# COMPACT_ATOMS: atom_id res chain seq x y z
N MET A 1 -14.15 -18.56 36.16
CA MET A 1 -13.82 -17.21 35.64
C MET A 1 -13.12 -17.21 34.25
N PHE A 2 -12.64 -18.36 33.75
CA PHE A 2 -11.92 -18.47 32.45
C PHE A 2 -12.81 -18.38 31.19
N ASN A 3 -14.12 -18.63 31.31
CA ASN A 3 -15.02 -18.72 30.14
C ASN A 3 -15.54 -17.40 29.57
N LEU A 4 -15.44 -16.30 30.30
CA LEU A 4 -15.95 -14.98 29.86
C LEU A 4 -14.97 -14.24 28.95
N PHE A 5 -13.67 -14.42 29.14
CA PHE A 5 -12.63 -13.82 28.30
C PHE A 5 -12.55 -14.47 26.91
N SER A 6 -12.80 -15.79 26.80
CA SER A 6 -12.81 -16.52 25.53
C SER A 6 -13.99 -16.09 24.65
N LYS A 7 -15.21 -16.00 25.21
CA LYS A 7 -16.42 -15.59 24.47
C LYS A 7 -16.36 -14.16 23.95
N LYS A 8 -15.74 -13.23 24.68
CA LYS A 8 -15.57 -11.84 24.24
C LYS A 8 -14.54 -11.75 23.09
N SER A 9 -13.50 -12.57 23.15
CA SER A 9 -12.48 -12.68 22.08
C SER A 9 -13.06 -13.25 20.79
N GLU A 10 -13.84 -14.34 20.90
CA GLU A 10 -14.52 -14.96 19.76
C GLU A 10 -15.53 -14.02 19.10
N LYS A 11 -16.35 -13.32 19.88
CA LYS A 11 -17.31 -12.34 19.37
C LYS A 11 -16.65 -11.15 18.69
N ASN A 12 -15.47 -10.71 19.16
CA ASN A 12 -14.68 -9.66 18.51
C ASN A 12 -14.04 -10.16 17.19
N LEU A 13 -13.57 -11.40 17.16
CA LEU A 13 -13.05 -12.05 15.97
C LEU A 13 -14.16 -12.13 14.89
N GLU A 14 -15.32 -12.66 15.23
CA GLU A 14 -16.45 -12.78 14.28
C GLU A 14 -16.90 -11.43 13.74
N LYS A 15 -17.07 -10.42 14.61
CA LYS A 15 -17.42 -9.07 14.18
C LYS A 15 -16.37 -8.47 13.24
N SER A 16 -15.09 -8.71 13.47
CA SER A 16 -14.03 -8.18 12.60
C SER A 16 -14.01 -8.89 11.26
N ILE A 17 -14.24 -10.20 11.22
CA ILE A 17 -14.30 -10.98 9.98
C ILE A 17 -15.48 -10.51 9.14
N VAL A 18 -16.70 -10.47 9.67
CA VAL A 18 -17.89 -9.98 8.96
C VAL A 18 -17.68 -8.55 8.43
N ARG A 19 -17.08 -7.67 9.22
CA ARG A 19 -16.82 -6.27 8.83
C ARG A 19 -15.87 -6.14 7.65
N TYR A 20 -14.87 -7.01 7.54
CA TYR A 20 -13.80 -6.89 6.54
C TYR A 20 -13.91 -7.91 5.41
N GLU A 21 -14.70 -8.96 5.57
CA GLU A 21 -14.81 -10.04 4.58
C GLU A 21 -15.28 -9.54 3.21
N GLU A 22 -16.34 -8.75 3.14
CA GLU A 22 -16.81 -8.14 1.89
C GLU A 22 -15.76 -7.23 1.25
N ARG A 23 -14.98 -6.52 2.07
CA ARG A 23 -13.90 -5.65 1.59
C ARG A 23 -12.69 -6.42 1.08
N LEU A 24 -12.48 -7.63 1.56
CA LEU A 24 -11.31 -8.44 1.24
C LEU A 24 -11.57 -9.41 0.10
N LYS A 25 -12.84 -9.77 -0.17
CA LYS A 25 -13.23 -10.76 -1.22
C LYS A 25 -12.92 -10.32 -2.64
N ASP A 26 -13.08 -9.03 -2.94
CA ASP A 26 -13.02 -8.49 -4.31
C ASP A 26 -11.69 -7.78 -4.61
N MET A 27 -10.66 -7.99 -3.79
CA MET A 27 -9.40 -7.27 -3.89
C MET A 27 -8.24 -8.21 -4.18
N ASP A 28 -7.36 -7.81 -5.09
CA ASP A 28 -6.02 -8.39 -5.23
C ASP A 28 -5.23 -8.20 -3.92
N LEU A 29 -5.30 -9.19 -3.06
CA LEU A 29 -4.62 -9.18 -1.77
C LEU A 29 -3.28 -9.88 -1.86
N SER A 30 -2.26 -9.21 -1.39
CA SER A 30 -1.01 -9.85 -1.02
C SER A 30 -0.97 -10.12 0.49
N ILE A 31 -0.35 -11.22 0.86
CA ILE A 31 -0.07 -11.60 2.25
C ILE A 31 1.42 -11.46 2.51
N ARG A 32 1.77 -10.79 3.61
CA ARG A 32 3.15 -10.63 4.05
C ARG A 32 3.28 -11.15 5.48
N THR A 33 4.30 -11.97 5.73
CA THR A 33 4.59 -12.52 7.05
C THR A 33 6.08 -12.42 7.37
N LEU A 34 6.39 -12.27 8.66
CA LEU A 34 7.73 -12.47 9.21
C LEU A 34 7.81 -13.89 9.76
N TYR A 35 8.67 -14.71 9.18
CA TYR A 35 8.87 -16.09 9.62
C TYR A 35 10.36 -16.42 9.68
N LYS A 36 10.83 -16.96 10.81
CA LYS A 36 12.26 -17.27 11.05
C LYS A 36 13.22 -16.09 10.70
N GLY A 37 12.83 -14.85 11.06
CA GLY A 37 13.64 -13.65 10.85
C GLY A 37 13.62 -13.08 9.43
N ARG A 38 12.89 -13.69 8.48
CA ARG A 38 12.76 -13.20 7.10
C ARG A 38 11.33 -12.79 6.77
N ILE A 39 11.21 -11.79 5.89
CA ILE A 39 9.91 -11.32 5.40
C ILE A 39 9.60 -12.04 4.09
N TYR A 40 8.45 -12.68 4.05
CA TYR A 40 7.92 -13.35 2.87
C TYR A 40 6.65 -12.65 2.42
N THR A 41 6.46 -12.58 1.10
CA THR A 41 5.25 -12.03 0.49
C THR A 41 4.68 -13.03 -0.51
N SER A 42 3.36 -13.16 -0.53
CA SER A 42 2.64 -14.00 -1.47
C SER A 42 1.26 -13.43 -1.76
N TYR A 43 0.41 -14.17 -2.45
CA TYR A 43 -0.92 -13.74 -2.87
C TYR A 43 -1.99 -14.56 -2.17
N VAL A 44 -3.06 -13.87 -1.75
CA VAL A 44 -4.25 -14.49 -1.20
C VAL A 44 -5.13 -14.94 -2.36
N GLU A 45 -5.51 -16.21 -2.34
CA GLU A 45 -6.42 -16.79 -3.32
C GLU A 45 -7.89 -16.58 -2.92
N SER A 46 -8.20 -16.82 -1.65
CA SER A 46 -9.55 -16.64 -1.12
C SER A 46 -9.56 -16.41 0.39
N ILE A 47 -10.59 -15.67 0.82
CA ILE A 47 -10.99 -15.57 2.23
C ILE A 47 -12.48 -15.86 2.28
N LYS A 48 -12.88 -16.85 3.07
CA LYS A 48 -14.27 -17.19 3.29
C LYS A 48 -14.48 -17.59 4.74
N ASP A 49 -15.42 -16.95 5.40
CA ASP A 49 -15.68 -17.13 6.84
C ASP A 49 -14.39 -16.86 7.67
N LYS A 50 -13.83 -17.89 8.27
CA LYS A 50 -12.55 -17.82 9.01
C LYS A 50 -11.39 -18.45 8.24
N GLU A 51 -11.65 -19.00 7.07
CA GLU A 51 -10.64 -19.68 6.27
C GLU A 51 -9.96 -18.72 5.30
N ILE A 52 -8.66 -18.87 5.15
CA ILE A 52 -7.85 -18.19 4.17
C ILE A 52 -7.02 -19.18 3.38
N ILE A 53 -7.01 -19.04 2.07
CA ILE A 53 -6.13 -19.80 1.16
C ILE A 53 -5.18 -18.79 0.51
N PHE A 54 -3.88 -19.07 0.54
CA PHE A 54 -2.87 -18.23 -0.09
C PHE A 54 -1.76 -19.08 -0.69
N ARG A 55 -1.12 -18.59 -1.75
CA ARG A 55 0.01 -19.28 -2.38
C ARG A 55 1.14 -19.46 -1.38
N CYS A 56 1.86 -20.59 -1.47
CA CYS A 56 3.06 -20.75 -0.69
C CYS A 56 4.09 -19.69 -1.09
N PRO A 57 4.63 -18.91 -0.14
CA PRO A 57 5.73 -18.01 -0.44
C PRO A 57 6.95 -18.80 -0.95
N THR A 58 7.75 -18.15 -1.79
CA THR A 58 9.02 -18.71 -2.28
C THR A 58 10.20 -17.85 -1.83
N ASP A 59 11.32 -18.49 -1.57
CA ASP A 59 12.61 -17.88 -1.30
C ASP A 59 13.64 -18.52 -2.24
N GLN A 60 14.24 -17.75 -3.14
CA GLN A 60 15.20 -18.24 -4.13
C GLN A 60 14.75 -19.52 -4.87
N TYR A 61 13.48 -19.52 -5.33
CA TYR A 61 12.80 -20.65 -6.02
C TYR A 61 12.39 -21.81 -5.12
N GLU A 62 12.73 -21.84 -3.85
CA GLU A 62 12.26 -22.85 -2.91
C GLU A 62 10.97 -22.40 -2.19
N ILE A 63 10.06 -23.35 -1.97
CA ILE A 63 8.82 -23.10 -1.24
C ILE A 63 9.15 -22.94 0.24
N VAL A 64 8.73 -21.81 0.82
CA VAL A 64 8.84 -21.60 2.27
C VAL A 64 7.90 -22.56 3.01
N ARG A 65 8.46 -23.39 3.87
CA ARG A 65 7.71 -24.39 4.62
C ARG A 65 7.31 -23.85 5.99
N PHE A 66 6.02 -23.53 6.14
CA PHE A 66 5.44 -23.31 7.47
C PHE A 66 5.14 -24.66 8.12
N GLU A 67 5.39 -24.74 9.42
CA GLU A 67 5.05 -25.91 10.20
C GLU A 67 3.53 -26.06 10.31
N ASN A 68 3.01 -27.28 10.15
CA ASN A 68 1.60 -27.56 10.33
C ASN A 68 1.18 -27.23 11.77
N LYS A 69 -0.01 -26.63 11.94
CA LYS A 69 -0.52 -26.12 13.22
C LYS A 69 0.32 -24.98 13.81
N SER A 70 1.24 -24.37 13.04
CA SER A 70 1.93 -23.15 13.47
C SER A 70 1.06 -21.92 13.31
N THR A 71 1.25 -20.97 14.22
CA THR A 71 0.60 -19.65 14.13
C THR A 71 1.56 -18.64 13.52
N ILE A 72 1.14 -17.99 12.47
CA ILE A 72 1.89 -16.91 11.83
C ILE A 72 1.13 -15.58 11.96
N GLN A 73 1.88 -14.50 12.19
CA GLN A 73 1.34 -13.14 12.10
C GLN A 73 1.47 -12.67 10.67
N VAL A 74 0.39 -12.12 10.12
CA VAL A 74 0.34 -11.66 8.73
C VAL A 74 -0.16 -10.24 8.61
N ASP A 75 0.36 -9.55 7.60
CA ASP A 75 -0.23 -8.35 7.05
C ASP A 75 -0.92 -8.73 5.73
N LEU A 76 -2.24 -8.54 5.64
CA LEU A 76 -3.01 -8.61 4.39
C LEU A 76 -2.98 -7.22 3.76
N ILE A 77 -2.52 -7.13 2.54
CA ILE A 77 -2.18 -5.85 1.89
C ILE A 77 -2.93 -5.73 0.57
N ASN A 78 -3.72 -4.68 0.41
CA ASN A 78 -4.20 -4.23 -0.88
C ASN A 78 -3.48 -2.93 -1.30
N GLN A 79 -3.92 -2.32 -2.40
CA GLN A 79 -3.31 -1.07 -2.90
C GLN A 79 -3.39 0.10 -1.91
N ILE A 80 -4.41 0.11 -1.04
CA ILE A 80 -4.75 1.25 -0.17
C ILE A 80 -4.44 0.95 1.29
N GLU A 81 -4.77 -0.26 1.77
CA GLU A 81 -4.87 -0.61 3.18
C GLU A 81 -3.96 -1.78 3.55
N ILE A 82 -3.63 -1.86 4.82
CA ILE A 82 -2.99 -3.03 5.44
C ILE A 82 -3.85 -3.46 6.61
N PHE A 83 -4.09 -4.76 6.67
CA PHE A 83 -4.79 -5.39 7.78
C PHE A 83 -3.89 -6.40 8.46
N LYS A 84 -3.81 -6.35 9.77
CA LYS A 84 -3.06 -7.32 10.57
C LYS A 84 -3.99 -8.37 11.16
N THR A 85 -3.54 -9.62 11.14
CA THR A 85 -4.20 -10.71 11.82
C THR A 85 -3.22 -11.84 12.11
N LYS A 86 -3.67 -12.89 12.82
CA LYS A 86 -2.93 -14.14 13.01
C LYS A 86 -3.67 -15.26 12.32
N ILE A 87 -2.92 -16.15 11.69
CA ILE A 87 -3.42 -17.31 10.96
C ILE A 87 -2.80 -18.56 11.57
N LEU A 88 -3.61 -19.55 11.88
CA LEU A 88 -3.20 -20.90 12.19
C LEU A 88 -3.10 -21.68 10.89
N ILE A 89 -1.92 -22.14 10.52
CA ILE A 89 -1.71 -23.00 9.34
C ILE A 89 -2.32 -24.36 9.61
N THR A 90 -3.30 -24.77 8.80
CA THR A 90 -3.99 -26.04 8.97
C THR A 90 -3.54 -27.09 7.98
N GLU A 91 -3.25 -26.69 6.74
CA GLU A 91 -2.98 -27.63 5.67
C GLU A 91 -2.13 -26.98 4.56
N LYS A 92 -1.34 -27.81 3.87
CA LYS A 92 -0.71 -27.48 2.59
C LYS A 92 -1.43 -28.23 1.49
N ILE A 93 -1.93 -27.55 0.49
CA ILE A 93 -2.69 -28.11 -0.62
C ILE A 93 -1.97 -27.84 -1.96
N ILE A 94 -2.20 -28.72 -2.92
CA ILE A 94 -1.65 -28.59 -4.29
C ILE A 94 -2.82 -28.55 -5.24
N ARG A 95 -2.83 -27.58 -6.16
CA ARG A 95 -3.78 -27.44 -7.26
C ARG A 95 -3.01 -27.07 -8.51
N GLU A 96 -3.13 -27.84 -9.59
CA GLU A 96 -2.49 -27.56 -10.87
C GLU A 96 -0.99 -27.21 -10.74
N ASP A 97 -0.25 -28.03 -9.98
CA ASP A 97 1.18 -27.85 -9.66
C ASP A 97 1.54 -26.58 -8.87
N ILE A 98 0.54 -25.83 -8.40
CA ILE A 98 0.74 -24.68 -7.52
C ILE A 98 0.47 -25.09 -6.07
N TYR A 99 1.39 -24.67 -5.20
CA TYR A 99 1.29 -24.95 -3.77
C TYR A 99 0.60 -23.81 -3.04
N PHE A 100 -0.34 -24.17 -2.16
CA PHE A 100 -1.07 -23.22 -1.31
C PHE A 100 -1.02 -23.66 0.14
N TYR A 101 -1.18 -22.71 1.03
CA TYR A 101 -1.51 -22.93 2.43
C TYR A 101 -2.96 -22.61 2.68
N LYS A 102 -3.64 -23.49 3.40
CA LYS A 102 -4.93 -23.25 4.03
C LYS A 102 -4.68 -22.91 5.49
N GLY A 103 -5.36 -21.90 6.01
CA GLY A 103 -5.26 -21.51 7.41
C GLY A 103 -6.57 -20.97 7.94
N LEU A 104 -6.64 -20.88 9.27
CA LEU A 104 -7.74 -20.26 9.99
C LEU A 104 -7.32 -18.93 10.56
N ILE A 105 -8.11 -17.89 10.35
CA ILE A 105 -7.94 -16.58 10.99
C ILE A 105 -8.32 -16.75 12.47
N ILE A 106 -7.36 -16.58 13.38
CA ILE A 106 -7.52 -16.82 14.81
C ILE A 106 -7.42 -15.58 15.68
N SER A 107 -7.24 -14.41 15.08
CA SER A 107 -7.29 -13.14 15.80
C SER A 107 -8.11 -12.10 15.02
N PRO A 108 -8.66 -11.08 15.70
CA PRO A 108 -9.35 -10.00 15.01
C PRO A 108 -8.52 -9.42 13.87
N ILE A 109 -9.20 -9.07 12.78
CA ILE A 109 -8.58 -8.34 11.67
C ILE A 109 -8.56 -6.86 12.05
N GLU A 110 -7.36 -6.30 12.14
CA GLU A 110 -7.15 -4.91 12.54
C GLU A 110 -6.57 -4.10 11.38
N LYS A 111 -7.24 -3.02 11.01
CA LYS A 111 -6.71 -2.08 10.02
C LYS A 111 -5.48 -1.38 10.58
N LYS A 112 -4.37 -1.48 9.88
CA LYS A 112 -3.14 -0.77 10.21
C LYS A 112 -3.02 0.48 9.37
N GLU A 113 -3.19 1.63 9.98
CA GLU A 113 -2.86 2.88 9.32
C GLU A 113 -1.33 3.01 9.23
N ARG A 114 -0.79 2.94 8.00
CA ARG A 114 0.65 3.10 7.75
C ARG A 114 1.03 4.47 7.21
N ARG A 115 0.02 5.19 6.72
CA ARG A 115 0.27 6.49 6.09
C ARG A 115 -0.01 7.60 7.09
N LYS A 116 1.02 8.37 7.42
CA LYS A 116 0.88 9.57 8.25
C LYS A 116 0.14 10.70 7.52
N ASN A 117 0.19 10.70 6.17
CA ASN A 117 -0.39 11.75 5.35
C ASN A 117 -1.32 11.14 4.30
N HIS A 118 -2.44 11.80 4.07
CA HIS A 118 -3.36 11.46 2.98
C HIS A 118 -2.68 11.64 1.63
N ARG A 119 -3.14 10.88 0.63
CA ARG A 119 -2.70 11.00 -0.76
C ARG A 119 -3.91 11.18 -1.64
N LEU A 120 -3.84 12.19 -2.50
CA LEU A 120 -4.86 12.47 -3.49
C LEU A 120 -4.40 11.87 -4.83
N PRO A 121 -5.15 10.93 -5.44
CA PRO A 121 -4.94 10.57 -6.85
C PRO A 121 -5.26 11.79 -7.69
N ILE A 122 -4.25 12.37 -8.34
CA ILE A 122 -4.41 13.56 -9.17
C ILE A 122 -3.26 13.63 -10.18
N ILE A 123 -3.61 14.02 -11.41
CA ILE A 123 -2.64 14.28 -12.47
C ILE A 123 -2.45 15.80 -12.56
N ILE A 124 -1.24 16.25 -12.36
CA ILE A 124 -0.83 17.65 -12.51
C ILE A 124 0.50 17.65 -13.25
N ASP A 125 0.59 18.43 -14.30
CA ASP A 125 1.83 18.65 -15.03
C ASP A 125 2.84 19.34 -14.12
N CYS A 126 4.07 18.87 -14.15
CA CYS A 126 5.15 19.45 -13.36
C CYS A 126 6.47 19.39 -14.14
N LYS A 127 7.43 20.17 -13.69
CA LYS A 127 8.79 20.17 -14.23
C LYS A 127 9.78 19.89 -13.12
N PHE A 128 10.93 19.33 -13.50
CA PHE A 128 11.99 19.14 -12.53
C PHE A 128 13.37 19.37 -13.13
N LYS A 129 14.34 19.65 -12.25
CA LYS A 129 15.76 19.78 -12.56
C LYS A 129 16.56 18.82 -11.69
N THR A 130 17.67 18.37 -12.20
CA THR A 130 18.64 17.59 -11.41
C THR A 130 19.76 18.49 -10.89
N GLU A 131 20.45 18.08 -9.84
CA GLU A 131 21.59 18.87 -9.28
C GLU A 131 22.72 19.04 -10.30
N GLU A 132 22.93 18.08 -11.21
CA GLU A 132 23.97 18.15 -12.22
C GLU A 132 23.59 19.03 -13.42
N LEU A 133 22.32 19.07 -13.80
CA LEU A 133 21.80 19.76 -14.99
C LEU A 133 20.80 20.85 -14.59
N LYS A 134 21.26 21.84 -13.82
CA LYS A 134 20.44 22.91 -13.26
C LYS A 134 19.75 23.80 -14.31
N ASN A 135 20.29 23.84 -15.52
CA ASN A 135 19.75 24.65 -16.62
C ASN A 135 18.75 23.91 -17.50
N ILE A 136 18.57 22.60 -17.30
CA ILE A 136 17.66 21.78 -18.08
C ILE A 136 16.43 21.46 -17.22
N GLU A 137 15.25 21.83 -17.73
CA GLU A 137 13.96 21.42 -17.14
C GLU A 137 13.42 20.22 -17.91
N TYR A 138 13.01 19.20 -17.19
CA TYR A 138 12.38 17.99 -17.70
C TYR A 138 10.89 18.02 -17.37
N ASP A 139 10.07 17.53 -18.29
CA ASP A 139 8.64 17.42 -18.08
C ASP A 139 8.29 16.12 -17.33
N ALA A 140 7.30 16.22 -16.47
CA ALA A 140 6.77 15.10 -15.71
C ALA A 140 5.31 15.34 -15.33
N ASN A 141 4.63 14.27 -14.89
CA ASN A 141 3.29 14.32 -14.35
C ASN A 141 3.24 13.72 -12.96
N THR A 142 2.42 14.26 -12.08
CA THR A 142 2.07 13.55 -10.85
C THR A 142 0.98 12.52 -11.13
N LEU A 143 0.98 11.39 -10.42
CA LEU A 143 -0.14 10.43 -10.39
C LEU A 143 -0.83 10.41 -9.02
N ASN A 144 -0.17 10.91 -7.99
CA ASN A 144 -0.76 11.21 -6.70
C ASN A 144 0.11 12.20 -5.94
N LEU A 145 -0.52 12.97 -5.06
CA LEU A 145 0.10 14.02 -4.26
C LEU A 145 -0.22 13.86 -2.78
N SER A 146 0.76 14.15 -1.92
CA SER A 146 0.61 14.33 -0.48
C SER A 146 1.50 15.48 0.01
N CYS A 147 1.31 15.94 1.25
CA CYS A 147 2.16 17.00 1.82
C CYS A 147 3.62 16.58 2.09
N SER A 148 3.97 15.31 1.92
CA SER A 148 5.32 14.78 2.18
C SER A 148 5.99 14.13 0.97
N GLY A 149 5.31 14.06 -0.17
CA GLY A 149 5.81 13.43 -1.38
C GLY A 149 4.74 13.16 -2.41
N MET A 150 5.14 12.61 -3.54
CA MET A 150 4.26 12.31 -4.66
C MET A 150 4.73 11.06 -5.42
N LEU A 151 3.87 10.51 -6.24
CA LEU A 151 4.25 9.60 -7.32
C LEU A 151 4.34 10.41 -8.60
N MET A 152 5.52 10.42 -9.20
CA MET A 152 5.83 11.14 -10.44
C MET A 152 6.04 10.16 -11.58
N GLU A 153 5.57 10.51 -12.77
CA GLU A 153 5.82 9.81 -14.02
C GLU A 153 6.60 10.72 -14.96
N THR A 154 7.66 10.18 -15.60
CA THR A 154 8.47 10.88 -16.62
C THR A 154 9.16 9.87 -17.54
N TYR A 155 9.64 10.33 -18.69
CA TYR A 155 10.48 9.53 -19.61
C TYR A 155 11.94 9.43 -19.16
N GLU A 156 12.39 10.31 -18.24
CA GLU A 156 13.77 10.39 -17.82
C GLU A 156 14.17 9.22 -16.90
N ASP A 157 15.24 8.53 -17.26
CA ASP A 157 15.81 7.48 -16.42
C ASP A 157 16.73 8.06 -15.34
N MET A 158 16.33 7.92 -14.09
CA MET A 158 17.08 8.43 -12.94
C MET A 158 17.34 7.34 -11.90
N PRO A 159 18.50 7.38 -11.22
CA PRO A 159 18.78 6.44 -10.13
C PRO A 159 17.98 6.77 -8.86
N ILE A 160 17.82 5.77 -7.99
CA ILE A 160 17.30 5.94 -6.63
C ILE A 160 18.28 6.82 -5.84
N ASN A 161 17.77 7.57 -4.85
CA ASN A 161 18.47 8.56 -4.03
C ASN A 161 18.91 9.82 -4.79
N LYS A 162 18.55 9.96 -6.08
CA LYS A 162 18.77 11.21 -6.81
C LYS A 162 17.93 12.32 -6.20
N LYS A 163 18.55 13.47 -6.02
CA LYS A 163 17.88 14.71 -5.60
C LYS A 163 17.49 15.52 -6.81
N ILE A 164 16.29 16.05 -6.78
CA ILE A 164 15.71 16.89 -7.83
C ILE A 164 15.02 18.11 -7.22
N GLU A 165 14.98 19.18 -7.97
CA GLU A 165 14.16 20.35 -7.69
C GLU A 165 12.90 20.28 -8.56
N LEU A 166 11.77 20.06 -7.91
CA LEU A 166 10.46 19.94 -8.53
C LEU A 166 9.75 21.29 -8.55
N LYS A 167 9.19 21.66 -9.71
CA LYS A 167 8.33 22.82 -9.90
C LYS A 167 6.93 22.37 -10.29
N ILE A 168 5.93 22.71 -9.48
CA ILE A 168 4.56 22.24 -9.65
C ILE A 168 3.58 23.36 -9.29
N ASP A 169 2.55 23.53 -10.12
CA ASP A 169 1.42 24.40 -9.83
C ASP A 169 0.31 23.59 -9.15
N ILE A 170 -0.08 24.01 -7.97
CA ILE A 170 -1.19 23.39 -7.23
C ILE A 170 -2.20 24.49 -6.93
N ASP A 171 -3.36 24.41 -7.60
CA ASP A 171 -4.48 25.37 -7.43
C ASP A 171 -4.05 26.83 -7.68
N GLY A 172 -3.33 27.07 -8.78
CA GLY A 172 -2.84 28.38 -9.19
C GLY A 172 -1.67 28.93 -8.37
N LYS A 173 -1.10 28.10 -7.50
CA LYS A 173 0.08 28.46 -6.71
C LYS A 173 1.27 27.59 -7.08
N LEU A 174 2.35 28.26 -7.49
CA LEU A 174 3.59 27.61 -7.88
C LEU A 174 4.43 27.24 -6.66
N TYR A 175 4.86 25.98 -6.59
CA TYR A 175 5.75 25.46 -5.56
C TYR A 175 7.06 24.98 -6.19
N ASN A 176 8.19 25.38 -5.58
CA ASN A 176 9.51 24.79 -5.83
C ASN A 176 9.84 23.89 -4.64
N ILE A 177 9.98 22.59 -4.89
CA ILE A 177 10.10 21.59 -3.85
C ILE A 177 11.35 20.74 -4.08
N GLN A 178 12.23 20.74 -3.10
CA GLN A 178 13.36 19.81 -3.11
C GLN A 178 12.86 18.40 -2.77
N SER A 179 13.20 17.44 -3.63
CA SER A 179 12.67 16.08 -3.58
C SER A 179 13.78 15.06 -3.80
N GLU A 180 13.62 13.90 -3.18
CA GLU A 180 14.52 12.75 -3.31
C GLU A 180 13.75 11.56 -3.86
N ILE A 181 14.34 10.86 -4.84
CA ILE A 181 13.78 9.63 -5.40
C ILE A 181 14.03 8.48 -4.40
N ILE A 182 12.95 7.99 -3.77
CA ILE A 182 13.04 6.89 -2.80
C ILE A 182 12.69 5.53 -3.37
N LYS A 183 12.05 5.48 -4.55
CA LYS A 183 11.73 4.24 -5.25
C LYS A 183 11.52 4.51 -6.73
N LYS A 184 12.00 3.60 -7.57
CA LYS A 184 11.81 3.58 -9.03
C LYS A 184 11.04 2.33 -9.44
N ARG A 185 10.19 2.45 -10.44
CA ARG A 185 9.52 1.34 -11.14
C ARG A 185 9.42 1.68 -12.62
N ASN A 186 9.49 0.68 -13.47
CA ASN A 186 9.21 0.85 -14.90
C ASN A 186 7.71 0.73 -15.13
N ASN A 187 7.14 1.62 -15.93
CA ASN A 187 5.79 1.48 -16.45
C ASN A 187 5.87 0.84 -17.84
N TYR A 188 5.81 -0.49 -17.88
CA TYR A 188 5.98 -1.25 -19.14
C TYR A 188 4.92 -0.95 -20.19
N GLY A 189 3.78 -0.37 -19.80
CA GLY A 189 2.71 -0.01 -20.74
C GLY A 189 2.97 1.29 -21.51
N SER A 190 3.67 2.26 -20.93
CA SER A 190 3.94 3.58 -21.52
C SER A 190 5.40 3.81 -21.87
N GLY A 191 6.31 2.94 -21.45
CA GLY A 191 7.76 3.17 -21.56
C GLY A 191 8.31 4.20 -20.58
N ASN A 192 7.47 4.72 -19.69
CA ASN A 192 7.82 5.73 -18.70
C ASN A 192 8.38 5.10 -17.42
N TYR A 193 9.00 5.94 -16.62
CA TYR A 193 9.44 5.60 -15.28
C TYR A 193 8.52 6.21 -14.24
N LEU A 194 8.24 5.45 -13.18
CA LEU A 194 7.45 5.87 -12.03
C LEU A 194 8.36 6.05 -10.82
N TYR A 195 8.36 7.25 -10.26
CA TYR A 195 9.20 7.63 -9.13
C TYR A 195 8.38 7.98 -7.90
N ASN A 196 8.65 7.30 -6.79
CA ASN A 196 8.18 7.79 -5.49
C ASN A 196 9.14 8.87 -5.00
N LEU A 197 8.65 10.09 -4.88
CA LEU A 197 9.39 11.23 -4.37
C LEU A 197 9.07 11.49 -2.91
N LYS A 198 10.11 11.82 -2.12
CA LYS A 198 10.01 12.32 -0.76
C LYS A 198 10.42 13.78 -0.76
N PHE A 199 9.58 14.66 -0.25
CA PHE A 199 9.88 16.09 -0.09
C PHE A 199 10.78 16.32 1.11
N TYR A 200 11.80 17.14 0.97
CA TYR A 200 12.69 17.56 2.05
C TYR A 200 12.88 19.09 2.03
N ASN A 201 13.37 19.66 3.13
CA ASN A 201 13.53 21.11 3.31
C ASN A 201 12.28 21.94 2.97
N PHE A 202 11.10 21.34 3.13
CA PHE A 202 9.84 21.93 2.73
C PHE A 202 9.21 22.68 3.90
N LYS A 203 8.96 23.98 3.75
CA LYS A 203 8.44 24.84 4.81
C LYS A 203 7.12 24.32 5.35
N THR A 204 6.94 24.36 6.68
CA THR A 204 5.72 23.89 7.36
C THR A 204 4.45 24.53 6.79
N ARG A 205 4.49 25.83 6.46
CA ARG A 205 3.38 26.53 5.81
C ARG A 205 2.95 25.84 4.52
N HIS A 206 3.88 25.51 3.62
CA HIS A 206 3.57 24.85 2.34
C HIS A 206 3.05 23.42 2.55
N LYS A 207 3.59 22.69 3.54
CA LYS A 207 3.05 21.36 3.91
C LYS A 207 1.59 21.47 4.33
N ASN A 208 1.23 22.46 5.13
CA ASN A 208 -0.14 22.66 5.58
C ASN A 208 -1.07 23.06 4.43
N GLU A 209 -0.63 23.90 3.52
CA GLU A 209 -1.37 24.32 2.33
C GLU A 209 -1.67 23.09 1.44
N ILE A 210 -0.66 22.28 1.10
CA ILE A 210 -0.85 21.05 0.30
C ILE A 210 -1.69 20.01 1.07
N SER A 211 -1.51 19.88 2.38
CA SER A 211 -2.33 18.97 3.19
C SER A 211 -3.81 19.35 3.14
N ARG A 212 -4.12 20.63 3.21
CA ARG A 212 -5.48 21.16 3.09
C ARG A 212 -6.06 20.90 1.71
N PHE A 213 -5.33 21.23 0.64
CA PHE A 213 -5.71 20.95 -0.74
C PHE A 213 -6.05 19.46 -0.92
N VAL A 214 -5.16 18.56 -0.50
CA VAL A 214 -5.37 17.11 -0.57
C VAL A 214 -6.63 16.68 0.19
N PHE A 215 -6.84 17.19 1.39
CA PHE A 215 -7.99 16.82 2.23
C PHE A 215 -9.32 17.32 1.64
N ASP A 216 -9.37 18.53 1.15
CA ASP A 216 -10.58 19.13 0.58
C ASP A 216 -11.01 18.38 -0.69
N HIS A 217 -10.05 18.00 -1.57
CA HIS A 217 -10.34 17.22 -2.77
C HIS A 217 -10.73 15.77 -2.47
N LEU A 218 -10.15 15.15 -1.45
CA LEU A 218 -10.56 13.80 -1.04
C LEU A 218 -11.99 13.76 -0.50
N LYS A 219 -12.43 14.81 0.22
CA LYS A 219 -13.83 14.94 0.65
C LYS A 219 -14.77 15.02 -0.55
N TYR A 220 -14.42 15.81 -1.55
CA TYR A 220 -15.23 15.95 -2.76
C TYR A 220 -15.37 14.63 -3.52
N ILE A 221 -14.29 13.89 -3.71
CA ILE A 221 -14.32 12.56 -4.35
C ILE A 221 -15.13 11.56 -3.52
N GLY A 222 -15.01 11.59 -2.19
CA GLY A 222 -15.78 10.73 -1.28
C GLY A 222 -17.29 10.99 -1.34
N VAL A 223 -17.71 12.23 -1.46
CA VAL A 223 -19.13 12.63 -1.58
C VAL A 223 -19.73 12.19 -2.92
N THR A 224 -18.98 12.30 -4.03
CA THR A 224 -19.46 11.85 -5.34
C THR A 224 -19.61 10.34 -5.42
N ASN A 225 -18.71 9.57 -4.82
CA ASN A 225 -18.80 8.11 -4.79
C ASN A 225 -19.95 7.58 -3.91
N SER A 226 -20.37 8.32 -2.89
CA SER A 226 -21.52 7.94 -2.06
C SER A 226 -22.88 8.23 -2.74
N LYS A 227 -22.94 9.19 -3.65
CA LYS A 227 -24.17 9.53 -4.41
C LYS A 227 -24.39 8.62 -5.63
N CYS A 228 -23.37 7.96 -6.15
CA CYS A 228 -23.51 6.99 -7.25
C CYS A 228 -23.89 5.57 -6.79
N ARG A 229 -24.08 5.35 -5.49
CA ARG A 229 -24.50 4.06 -4.91
C ARG A 229 -25.91 4.07 -4.33
N ALA A 230 -26.73 5.07 -4.67
CA ALA A 230 -28.14 5.15 -4.29
C ALA A 230 -29.04 4.76 -5.45
#